data_71e24579655fd1bebcb6d5a320756a5f
#
_entry.id   71e24579655fd1bebcb6d5a320756a5f
#
_cell.length_a   1.000
_cell.length_b   1.000
_cell.length_c   1.000
_cell.angle_alpha   90.00
_cell.angle_beta   90.00
_cell.angle_gamma   90.00
#
_symmetry.space_group_name_H-M   'P 1'
#
loop_
_entity.id
_entity.type
_entity.pdbx_description
1 polymer ?
#
loop_
_entity_poly.entity_id
_entity_poly.type
_entity_poly.pdbx_seq_one_letter_code
_entity_poly.pdbx_strand_id
1 'polypeptide(L)'
;MTAVRTTPPPRLPVRDKADARERAWGGVSPMLTRLAAERATGVLLRERGTLHLTEGRVVHAESPAAPGLGALLTAHGTLDADTWRQAADEAAQEPGAGLLLVGRGRLTRGALELCHLEALYDAAYFALAPSSTPGRFRYTSPGRIGAVRTVPVAALEHETLRRRDLLHRIWPDPATDEAPLLRADTVAVPGLTARQRAVVHLVDGVRTAPDIARAMGRPAFHTLVDVRRLAAAGVLVRGALRPAEPVRPETTDPDITLLKRLRDALESL
;
A
#
# COMPACT_ATOMS: atom_id res chain seq x y z
N MET A 1 43.24 36.59 -41.83
CA MET A 1 41.88 36.02 -41.50
C MET A 1 42.02 35.03 -40.33
N THR A 2 41.71 35.47 -39.13
CA THR A 2 41.93 34.72 -37.90
C THR A 2 40.62 33.96 -37.58
N ALA A 3 40.66 32.63 -37.64
CA ALA A 3 39.50 31.79 -37.34
C ALA A 3 39.21 31.80 -35.84
N VAL A 4 38.06 32.31 -35.44
CA VAL A 4 37.55 32.25 -34.07
C VAL A 4 37.07 30.79 -33.79
N ARG A 5 37.82 30.09 -32.93
CA ARG A 5 37.41 28.76 -32.42
C ARG A 5 36.30 28.97 -31.39
N THR A 6 35.04 28.76 -31.77
CA THR A 6 33.91 28.72 -30.84
C THR A 6 33.94 27.42 -30.06
N THR A 7 34.20 27.52 -28.76
CA THR A 7 34.09 26.38 -27.83
C THR A 7 32.61 26.04 -27.69
N PRO A 8 32.19 24.76 -27.84
CA PRO A 8 30.79 24.40 -27.64
C PRO A 8 30.37 24.65 -26.17
N PRO A 9 29.13 25.09 -25.94
CA PRO A 9 28.68 25.34 -24.57
C PRO A 9 28.74 24.08 -23.72
N PRO A 10 29.03 24.21 -22.41
CA PRO A 10 29.07 23.08 -21.51
C PRO A 10 27.74 22.37 -21.50
N ARG A 11 27.75 21.05 -21.70
CA ARG A 11 26.52 20.22 -21.58
C ARG A 11 26.04 20.29 -20.13
N LEU A 12 24.82 20.78 -19.96
CA LEU A 12 24.14 20.72 -18.67
C LEU A 12 24.10 19.25 -18.20
N PRO A 13 24.40 18.97 -16.94
CA PRO A 13 24.31 17.60 -16.42
C PRO A 13 22.88 17.10 -16.58
N VAL A 14 22.72 16.08 -17.41
CA VAL A 14 21.45 15.35 -17.51
C VAL A 14 21.22 14.71 -16.14
N ARG A 15 20.32 15.28 -15.35
CA ARG A 15 19.91 14.68 -14.09
C ARG A 15 19.32 13.31 -14.42
N ASP A 16 20.02 12.26 -14.01
CA ASP A 16 19.53 10.90 -14.16
C ASP A 16 18.17 10.78 -13.47
N LYS A 17 17.15 10.29 -14.20
CA LYS A 17 15.82 10.04 -13.66
C LYS A 17 15.86 9.04 -12.50
N ALA A 18 16.89 8.18 -12.46
CA ALA A 18 17.16 7.25 -11.35
C ALA A 18 17.55 8.01 -10.08
N ASP A 19 18.50 8.96 -10.17
CA ASP A 19 18.92 9.79 -9.03
C ASP A 19 17.82 10.74 -8.54
N ALA A 20 16.89 11.15 -9.41
CA ALA A 20 15.73 11.95 -9.01
C ALA A 20 14.68 11.07 -8.28
N ARG A 21 14.53 9.82 -8.69
CA ARG A 21 13.72 8.83 -7.99
C ARG A 21 14.29 8.47 -6.62
N GLU A 22 15.61 8.18 -6.53
CA GLU A 22 16.26 7.88 -5.24
C GLU A 22 16.16 9.05 -4.25
N ARG A 23 16.34 10.29 -4.71
CA ARG A 23 16.15 11.49 -3.87
C ARG A 23 14.68 11.73 -3.50
N ALA A 24 13.73 11.36 -4.35
CA ALA A 24 12.29 11.39 -4.01
C ALA A 24 11.93 10.37 -2.90
N TRP A 25 12.73 9.33 -2.72
CA TRP A 25 12.58 8.38 -1.62
C TRP A 25 12.93 8.97 -0.24
N GLY A 26 13.76 10.00 -0.18
CA GLY A 26 14.13 10.70 1.06
C GLY A 26 13.18 11.82 1.48
N GLY A 27 12.17 12.13 0.69
CA GLY A 27 11.27 13.25 0.95
C GLY A 27 10.02 12.86 1.72
N VAL A 28 9.84 13.52 2.84
CA VAL A 28 8.56 13.72 3.51
C VAL A 28 7.58 14.33 2.51
N SER A 29 6.31 14.04 2.61
CA SER A 29 5.29 14.67 1.76
C SER A 29 5.09 16.15 2.16
N PRO A 30 5.55 17.15 1.39
CA PRO A 30 5.39 18.56 1.77
C PRO A 30 3.93 18.95 1.99
N MET A 31 3.02 18.29 1.26
CA MET A 31 1.59 18.47 1.43
C MET A 31 1.12 18.00 2.81
N LEU A 32 1.60 16.85 3.28
CA LEU A 32 1.20 16.30 4.58
C LEU A 32 1.73 17.18 5.73
N THR A 33 2.97 17.67 5.63
CA THR A 33 3.55 18.61 6.58
C THR A 33 2.75 19.90 6.65
N ARG A 34 2.35 20.44 5.49
CA ARG A 34 1.50 21.64 5.42
C ARG A 34 0.14 21.41 6.07
N LEU A 35 -0.54 20.30 5.74
CA LEU A 35 -1.83 19.94 6.36
C LEU A 35 -1.74 19.79 7.88
N ALA A 36 -0.61 19.29 8.39
CA ALA A 36 -0.38 19.21 9.82
C ALA A 36 -0.24 20.62 10.45
N ALA A 37 0.50 21.51 9.81
CA ALA A 37 0.68 22.90 10.28
C ALA A 37 -0.65 23.69 10.26
N GLU A 38 -1.48 23.47 9.24
CA GLU A 38 -2.81 24.06 9.12
C GLU A 38 -3.86 23.42 10.03
N ARG A 39 -3.49 22.38 10.81
CA ARG A 39 -4.42 21.57 11.62
C ARG A 39 -5.63 21.06 10.81
N ALA A 40 -5.38 20.68 9.58
CA ALA A 40 -6.42 20.29 8.65
C ALA A 40 -7.15 19.02 9.12
N THR A 41 -8.47 18.97 8.88
CA THR A 41 -9.32 17.79 9.06
C THR A 41 -9.86 17.36 7.71
N GLY A 42 -9.65 16.09 7.33
CA GLY A 42 -10.06 15.58 6.03
C GLY A 42 -9.31 14.32 5.62
N VAL A 43 -9.37 14.02 4.33
CA VAL A 43 -8.80 12.81 3.73
C VAL A 43 -7.78 13.19 2.65
N LEU A 44 -6.55 12.74 2.80
CA LEU A 44 -5.52 12.81 1.77
C LEU A 44 -5.58 11.55 0.91
N LEU A 45 -5.98 11.72 -0.35
CA LEU A 45 -6.05 10.66 -1.36
C LEU A 45 -4.71 10.60 -2.09
N ARG A 46 -4.14 9.41 -2.14
CA ARG A 46 -2.91 9.09 -2.87
C ARG A 46 -3.16 7.92 -3.80
N GLU A 47 -2.26 7.70 -4.76
CA GLU A 47 -2.36 6.59 -5.72
C GLU A 47 -2.46 5.22 -5.05
N ARG A 48 -1.73 5.02 -3.94
CA ARG A 48 -1.60 3.72 -3.26
C ARG A 48 -2.32 3.65 -1.93
N GLY A 49 -3.20 4.60 -1.63
CA GLY A 49 -3.98 4.59 -0.39
C GLY A 49 -4.44 5.96 0.06
N THR A 50 -5.01 6.00 1.24
CA THR A 50 -5.58 7.19 1.85
C THR A 50 -5.04 7.41 3.25
N LEU A 51 -4.97 8.68 3.66
CA LEU A 51 -4.67 9.07 5.04
C LEU A 51 -5.77 10.00 5.54
N HIS A 52 -6.33 9.67 6.68
CA HIS A 52 -7.36 10.46 7.34
C HIS A 52 -6.73 11.31 8.43
N LEU A 53 -6.97 12.60 8.39
CA LEU A 53 -6.45 13.57 9.34
C LEU A 53 -7.58 14.19 10.16
N THR A 54 -7.30 14.41 11.43
CA THR A 54 -8.11 15.22 12.34
C THR A 54 -7.21 16.19 13.05
N GLU A 55 -7.50 17.47 12.94
CA GLU A 55 -6.67 18.55 13.55
C GLU A 55 -5.18 18.43 13.22
N GLY A 56 -4.84 18.08 12.00
CA GLY A 56 -3.46 17.92 11.55
C GLY A 56 -2.74 16.65 12.03
N ARG A 57 -3.44 15.72 12.67
CA ARG A 57 -2.90 14.43 13.11
C ARG A 57 -3.53 13.29 12.30
N VAL A 58 -2.74 12.28 12.02
CA VAL A 58 -3.25 11.10 11.30
C VAL A 58 -4.00 10.20 12.28
N VAL A 59 -5.24 9.89 11.95
CA VAL A 59 -6.14 9.05 12.77
C VAL A 59 -6.38 7.68 12.15
N HIS A 60 -6.22 7.55 10.83
CA HIS A 60 -6.40 6.30 10.11
C HIS A 60 -5.66 6.35 8.78
N ALA A 61 -5.27 5.20 8.27
CA ALA A 61 -4.69 5.04 6.95
C ALA A 61 -5.18 3.74 6.31
N GLU A 62 -5.35 3.74 5.00
CA GLU A 62 -5.75 2.58 4.23
C GLU A 62 -4.86 2.43 3.00
N SER A 63 -4.56 1.20 2.65
CA SER A 63 -3.87 0.85 1.41
C SER A 63 -4.28 -0.55 0.94
N PRO A 64 -4.50 -0.75 -0.36
CA PRO A 64 -4.72 -2.10 -0.90
C PRO A 64 -3.56 -3.07 -0.65
N ALA A 65 -2.35 -2.54 -0.42
CA ALA A 65 -1.14 -3.33 -0.19
C ALA A 65 -0.93 -3.71 1.28
N ALA A 66 -1.73 -3.19 2.21
CA ALA A 66 -1.64 -3.51 3.64
C ALA A 66 -2.92 -4.17 4.14
N PRO A 67 -2.83 -5.19 5.01
CA PRO A 67 -3.99 -5.71 5.72
C PRO A 67 -4.62 -4.63 6.60
N GLY A 68 -5.95 -4.52 6.56
CA GLY A 68 -6.69 -3.63 7.44
C GLY A 68 -6.75 -4.13 8.88
N LEU A 69 -7.30 -3.30 9.76
CA LEU A 69 -7.45 -3.59 11.19
C LEU A 69 -8.20 -4.91 11.43
N GLY A 70 -9.28 -5.14 10.68
CA GLY A 70 -10.07 -6.38 10.79
C GLY A 70 -9.26 -7.63 10.50
N ALA A 71 -8.44 -7.60 9.44
CA ALA A 71 -7.58 -8.71 9.08
C ALA A 71 -6.56 -9.03 10.19
N LEU A 72 -5.97 -8.01 10.81
CA LEU A 72 -5.01 -8.19 11.91
C LEU A 72 -5.65 -8.76 13.18
N LEU A 73 -6.87 -8.32 13.50
CA LEU A 73 -7.60 -8.79 14.69
C LEU A 73 -8.13 -10.22 14.55
N THR A 74 -8.48 -10.64 13.33
CA THR A 74 -9.10 -11.96 13.11
C THR A 74 -8.09 -13.05 12.77
N ALA A 75 -6.95 -12.71 12.19
CA ALA A 75 -5.97 -13.67 11.66
C ALA A 75 -5.43 -14.68 12.71
N HIS A 76 -5.36 -14.28 13.96
CA HIS A 76 -4.80 -15.10 15.03
C HIS A 76 -5.87 -15.65 16.00
N GLY A 77 -7.15 -15.59 15.59
CA GLY A 77 -8.26 -16.09 16.42
C GLY A 77 -8.55 -15.25 17.67
N THR A 78 -7.96 -14.06 17.79
CA THR A 78 -8.25 -13.14 18.90
C THR A 78 -9.69 -12.65 18.83
N LEU A 79 -10.20 -12.52 17.61
CA LEU A 79 -11.57 -12.13 17.33
C LEU A 79 -12.13 -13.02 16.23
N ASP A 80 -13.38 -13.44 16.38
CA ASP A 80 -14.10 -14.16 15.33
C ASP A 80 -14.43 -13.25 14.15
N ALA A 81 -14.27 -13.77 12.92
CA ALA A 81 -14.47 -13.01 11.69
C ALA A 81 -15.91 -12.52 11.49
N ASP A 82 -16.90 -13.31 11.94
CA ASP A 82 -18.30 -12.91 11.84
C ASP A 82 -18.63 -11.80 12.83
N THR A 83 -18.08 -11.87 14.04
CA THR A 83 -18.19 -10.81 15.05
C THR A 83 -17.58 -9.50 14.55
N TRP A 84 -16.42 -9.57 13.86
CA TRP A 84 -15.83 -8.39 13.24
C TRP A 84 -16.73 -7.82 12.14
N ARG A 85 -17.23 -8.68 11.25
CA ARG A 85 -18.05 -8.25 10.11
C ARG A 85 -19.32 -7.53 10.56
N GLN A 86 -20.03 -8.09 11.55
CA GLN A 86 -21.20 -7.46 12.14
C GLN A 86 -20.89 -6.07 12.72
N ALA A 87 -19.80 -5.94 13.46
CA ALA A 87 -19.39 -4.65 14.00
C ALA A 87 -18.99 -3.64 12.90
N ALA A 88 -18.36 -4.11 11.83
CA ALA A 88 -17.97 -3.29 10.69
C ALA A 88 -19.18 -2.77 9.90
N ASP A 89 -20.20 -3.60 9.71
CA ASP A 89 -21.46 -3.23 9.07
C ASP A 89 -22.22 -2.16 9.86
N GLU A 90 -22.20 -2.26 11.20
CA GLU A 90 -22.83 -1.27 12.07
C GLU A 90 -22.07 0.07 12.11
N ALA A 91 -20.76 0.02 12.07
CA ALA A 91 -19.91 1.20 12.30
C ALA A 91 -19.57 2.00 11.05
N ALA A 92 -19.82 1.48 9.87
CA ALA A 92 -19.47 2.06 8.57
C ALA A 92 -17.96 2.30 8.34
N GLN A 93 -17.09 2.12 9.36
CA GLN A 93 -15.62 2.27 9.25
C GLN A 93 -14.90 1.38 10.27
N GLU A 94 -13.74 0.81 9.88
CA GLU A 94 -12.96 -0.11 10.72
C GLU A 94 -12.61 0.41 12.14
N PRO A 95 -12.15 1.67 12.33
CA PRO A 95 -11.86 2.15 13.67
C PRO A 95 -13.12 2.20 14.57
N GLY A 96 -14.27 2.53 14.01
CA GLY A 96 -15.56 2.53 14.69
C GLY A 96 -15.98 1.12 15.13
N ALA A 97 -15.82 0.12 14.26
CA ALA A 97 -16.07 -1.28 14.56
C ALA A 97 -15.24 -1.76 15.76
N GLY A 98 -13.95 -1.41 15.77
CA GLY A 98 -13.06 -1.72 16.89
C GLY A 98 -13.54 -1.12 18.22
N LEU A 99 -13.98 0.14 18.21
CA LEU A 99 -14.52 0.83 19.40
C LEU A 99 -15.85 0.20 19.89
N LEU A 100 -16.74 -0.20 18.98
CA LEU A 100 -17.95 -0.94 19.32
C LEU A 100 -17.64 -2.24 20.03
N LEU A 101 -16.65 -3.00 19.52
CA LEU A 101 -16.23 -4.27 20.12
C LEU A 101 -15.61 -4.09 21.50
N VAL A 102 -14.88 -3.00 21.72
CA VAL A 102 -14.39 -2.64 23.07
C VAL A 102 -15.55 -2.32 24.00
N GLY A 103 -16.51 -1.51 23.54
CA GLY A 103 -17.71 -1.20 24.33
C GLY A 103 -18.55 -2.43 24.69
N ARG A 104 -18.53 -3.46 23.86
CA ARG A 104 -19.23 -4.76 24.10
C ARG A 104 -18.37 -5.75 24.89
N GLY A 105 -17.18 -5.38 25.33
CA GLY A 105 -16.27 -6.27 26.07
C GLY A 105 -15.70 -7.45 25.24
N ARG A 106 -15.82 -7.40 23.89
CA ARG A 106 -15.32 -8.45 22.98
C ARG A 106 -13.85 -8.23 22.60
N LEU A 107 -13.33 -7.05 22.81
CA LEU A 107 -11.96 -6.66 22.50
C LEU A 107 -11.42 -5.75 23.62
N THR A 108 -10.18 -5.95 24.02
CA THR A 108 -9.54 -5.02 24.96
C THR A 108 -9.09 -3.75 24.24
N ARG A 109 -9.15 -2.61 24.94
CA ARG A 109 -8.71 -1.33 24.38
C ARG A 109 -7.25 -1.37 23.95
N GLY A 110 -6.37 -1.99 24.75
CA GLY A 110 -4.94 -2.12 24.43
C GLY A 110 -4.68 -2.93 23.16
N ALA A 111 -5.41 -4.03 22.96
CA ALA A 111 -5.30 -4.84 21.75
C ALA A 111 -5.76 -4.03 20.51
N LEU A 112 -6.88 -3.30 20.63
CA LEU A 112 -7.35 -2.41 19.58
C LEU A 112 -6.32 -1.34 19.22
N GLU A 113 -5.76 -0.64 20.22
CA GLU A 113 -4.78 0.42 20.00
C GLU A 113 -3.51 -0.10 19.32
N LEU A 114 -3.01 -1.28 19.72
CA LEU A 114 -1.84 -1.90 19.14
C LEU A 114 -2.07 -2.26 17.66
N CYS A 115 -3.12 -3.03 17.38
CA CYS A 115 -3.44 -3.45 16.02
C CYS A 115 -3.78 -2.25 15.12
N HIS A 116 -4.45 -1.22 15.67
CA HIS A 116 -4.74 0.01 14.93
C HIS A 116 -3.47 0.76 14.54
N LEU A 117 -2.50 0.91 15.46
CA LEU A 117 -1.23 1.55 15.14
C LEU A 117 -0.43 0.74 14.11
N GLU A 118 -0.40 -0.57 14.22
CA GLU A 118 0.26 -1.43 13.23
C GLU A 118 -0.37 -1.27 11.85
N ALA A 119 -1.70 -1.36 11.75
CA ALA A 119 -2.42 -1.16 10.50
C ALA A 119 -2.18 0.24 9.91
N LEU A 120 -2.23 1.29 10.75
CA LEU A 120 -2.02 2.67 10.34
C LEU A 120 -0.61 2.89 9.76
N TYR A 121 0.43 2.45 10.49
CA TYR A 121 1.81 2.60 10.01
C TYR A 121 2.09 1.75 8.77
N ASP A 122 1.46 0.60 8.67
CA ASP A 122 1.61 -0.29 7.52
C ASP A 122 0.96 0.31 6.26
N ALA A 123 -0.30 0.72 6.36
CA ALA A 123 -1.01 1.36 5.26
C ALA A 123 -0.35 2.69 4.85
N ALA A 124 0.10 3.50 5.83
CA ALA A 124 0.78 4.76 5.56
C ALA A 124 2.11 4.57 4.82
N TYR A 125 2.85 3.50 5.10
CA TYR A 125 4.09 3.17 4.38
C TYR A 125 3.84 3.06 2.87
N PHE A 126 2.77 2.39 2.46
CA PHE A 126 2.40 2.25 1.05
C PHE A 126 1.74 3.52 0.49
N ALA A 127 0.83 4.13 1.23
CA ALA A 127 0.16 5.35 0.80
C ALA A 127 1.14 6.52 0.56
N LEU A 128 2.22 6.59 1.32
CA LEU A 128 3.27 7.60 1.17
C LEU A 128 4.37 7.18 0.18
N ALA A 129 4.27 6.02 -0.46
CA ALA A 129 5.22 5.61 -1.48
C ALA A 129 5.36 6.69 -2.58
N PRO A 130 6.55 6.79 -3.20
CA PRO A 130 6.77 7.70 -4.33
C PRO A 130 5.74 7.45 -5.42
N SER A 131 5.12 8.51 -5.91
CA SER A 131 4.07 8.47 -6.91
C SER A 131 4.26 9.61 -7.89
N SER A 132 3.97 9.37 -9.17
CA SER A 132 3.92 10.39 -10.20
C SER A 132 2.62 11.21 -10.14
N THR A 133 1.60 10.69 -9.46
CA THR A 133 0.30 11.34 -9.33
C THR A 133 0.29 12.24 -8.08
N PRO A 134 -0.05 13.53 -8.23
CA PRO A 134 -0.16 14.43 -7.08
C PRO A 134 -1.29 13.97 -6.16
N GLY A 135 -1.04 14.02 -4.85
CA GLY A 135 -2.07 13.76 -3.85
C GLY A 135 -3.18 14.81 -3.90
N ARG A 136 -4.40 14.41 -3.54
CA ARG A 136 -5.56 15.30 -3.41
C ARG A 136 -6.07 15.28 -1.98
N PHE A 137 -6.31 16.44 -1.40
CA PHE A 137 -6.90 16.55 -0.08
C PHE A 137 -8.36 16.98 -0.18
N ARG A 138 -9.23 16.30 0.57
CA ARG A 138 -10.63 16.66 0.74
C ARG A 138 -10.89 17.02 2.19
N TYR A 139 -11.26 18.25 2.44
CA TYR A 139 -11.68 18.69 3.77
C TYR A 139 -13.00 18.00 4.15
N THR A 140 -13.10 17.58 5.41
CA THR A 140 -14.31 16.98 5.98
C THR A 140 -14.59 17.61 7.33
N SER A 141 -15.86 17.55 7.77
CA SER A 141 -16.22 18.00 9.11
C SER A 141 -15.59 17.08 10.17
N PRO A 142 -15.13 17.63 11.31
CA PRO A 142 -14.68 16.85 12.45
C PRO A 142 -15.76 15.86 12.92
N GLY A 143 -15.37 14.68 13.37
CA GLY A 143 -16.26 13.74 14.07
C GLY A 143 -16.77 12.53 13.27
N ARG A 144 -16.43 12.39 11.99
CA ARG A 144 -16.85 11.21 11.18
C ARG A 144 -16.03 9.94 11.43
N ILE A 145 -14.82 10.06 11.97
CA ILE A 145 -13.95 8.91 12.25
C ILE A 145 -13.70 8.88 13.76
N GLY A 146 -14.19 7.84 14.42
CA GLY A 146 -13.82 7.57 15.81
C GLY A 146 -12.33 7.31 15.91
N ALA A 147 -11.57 8.24 16.48
CA ALA A 147 -10.13 8.08 16.63
C ALA A 147 -9.83 7.09 17.75
N VAL A 148 -9.26 5.94 17.42
CA VAL A 148 -8.72 4.99 18.40
C VAL A 148 -7.45 5.60 19.03
N ARG A 149 -6.54 6.07 18.18
CA ARG A 149 -5.33 6.79 18.54
C ARG A 149 -4.89 7.68 17.39
N THR A 150 -4.32 8.85 17.73
CA THR A 150 -3.82 9.79 16.73
C THR A 150 -2.29 9.75 16.66
N VAL A 151 -1.73 9.88 15.46
CA VAL A 151 -0.28 9.89 15.22
C VAL A 151 0.13 11.27 14.67
N PRO A 152 1.15 11.95 15.25
CA PRO A 152 1.71 13.14 14.65
C PRO A 152 2.27 12.85 13.26
N VAL A 153 2.07 13.75 12.31
CA VAL A 153 2.60 13.61 10.94
C VAL A 153 4.11 13.37 10.96
N ALA A 154 4.86 14.15 11.74
CA ALA A 154 6.31 13.99 11.82
C ALA A 154 6.74 12.60 12.31
N ALA A 155 6.00 12.00 13.25
CA ALA A 155 6.28 10.63 13.71
C ALA A 155 5.98 9.58 12.62
N LEU A 156 4.87 9.78 11.86
CA LEU A 156 4.52 8.90 10.76
C LEU A 156 5.57 8.94 9.64
N GLU A 157 6.02 10.13 9.30
CA GLU A 157 7.04 10.35 8.28
C GLU A 157 8.39 9.76 8.69
N HIS A 158 8.82 10.00 9.92
CA HIS A 158 10.04 9.42 10.47
C HIS A 158 10.01 7.88 10.41
N GLU A 159 8.91 7.27 10.84
CA GLU A 159 8.77 5.81 10.79
C GLU A 159 8.74 5.29 9.34
N THR A 160 8.09 6.00 8.42
CA THR A 160 8.06 5.64 7.00
C THR A 160 9.48 5.65 6.40
N LEU A 161 10.27 6.67 6.68
CA LEU A 161 11.67 6.75 6.24
C LEU A 161 12.52 5.64 6.88
N ARG A 162 12.39 5.43 8.19
CA ARG A 162 13.08 4.34 8.89
C ARG A 162 12.79 2.97 8.28
N ARG A 163 11.53 2.70 7.90
CA ARG A 163 11.12 1.46 7.24
C ARG A 163 11.75 1.32 5.86
N ARG A 164 11.80 2.39 5.06
CA ARG A 164 12.45 2.40 3.74
C ARG A 164 13.93 2.10 3.85
N ASP A 165 14.62 2.80 4.77
CA ASP A 165 16.04 2.60 5.00
C ASP A 165 16.36 1.17 5.46
N LEU A 166 15.51 0.59 6.30
CA LEU A 166 15.68 -0.79 6.75
C LEU A 166 15.56 -1.77 5.57
N LEU A 167 14.52 -1.63 4.75
CA LEU A 167 14.33 -2.49 3.57
C LEU A 167 15.45 -2.33 2.56
N HIS A 168 15.90 -1.10 2.30
CA HIS A 168 17.01 -0.83 1.39
C HIS A 168 18.33 -1.47 1.87
N ARG A 169 18.61 -1.42 3.17
CA ARG A 169 19.81 -2.08 3.74
C ARG A 169 19.74 -3.61 3.67
N ILE A 170 18.57 -4.20 3.75
CA ILE A 170 18.39 -5.65 3.63
C ILE A 170 18.58 -6.09 2.17
N TRP A 171 17.88 -5.44 1.25
CA TRP A 171 17.90 -5.71 -0.18
C TRP A 171 17.51 -4.44 -0.95
N PRO A 172 18.40 -3.86 -1.75
CA PRO A 172 18.19 -2.53 -2.33
C PRO A 172 17.19 -2.47 -3.47
N ASP A 173 16.77 -3.63 -4.03
CA ASP A 173 15.81 -3.68 -5.14
C ASP A 173 14.35 -3.59 -4.69
N PRO A 174 13.70 -2.40 -4.84
CA PRO A 174 12.31 -2.21 -4.43
C PRO A 174 11.29 -2.97 -5.28
N ALA A 175 11.67 -3.39 -6.50
CA ALA A 175 10.77 -4.12 -7.36
C ALA A 175 10.41 -5.52 -6.82
N THR A 176 11.21 -6.05 -5.89
CA THR A 176 10.92 -7.29 -5.16
C THR A 176 9.64 -7.19 -4.33
N ASP A 177 9.25 -5.98 -3.89
CA ASP A 177 8.08 -5.78 -3.03
C ASP A 177 6.76 -5.93 -3.79
N GLU A 178 6.77 -5.64 -5.08
CA GLU A 178 5.56 -5.56 -5.93
C GLU A 178 5.46 -6.68 -6.96
N ALA A 179 6.57 -7.35 -7.23
CA ALA A 179 6.60 -8.43 -8.20
C ALA A 179 6.04 -9.74 -7.64
N PRO A 180 5.47 -10.61 -8.48
CA PRO A 180 5.24 -12.00 -8.14
C PRO A 180 6.54 -12.65 -7.68
N LEU A 181 6.46 -13.52 -6.68
CA LEU A 181 7.63 -14.15 -6.08
C LEU A 181 7.73 -15.62 -6.52
N LEU A 182 8.95 -16.04 -6.86
CA LEU A 182 9.30 -17.41 -7.21
C LEU A 182 10.33 -17.95 -6.21
N ARG A 183 10.28 -19.24 -5.95
CA ARG A 183 11.36 -19.93 -5.25
C ARG A 183 12.53 -20.13 -6.21
N ALA A 184 13.75 -19.89 -5.74
CA ALA A 184 14.94 -20.21 -6.50
C ALA A 184 15.19 -21.72 -6.46
N ASP A 185 15.59 -22.31 -7.59
CA ASP A 185 15.77 -23.76 -7.74
C ASP A 185 16.97 -24.33 -6.96
N THR A 186 17.77 -23.49 -6.31
CA THR A 186 19.18 -23.85 -6.08
C THR A 186 19.60 -24.07 -4.65
N VAL A 187 18.83 -23.84 -3.58
CA VAL A 187 19.46 -23.92 -2.26
C VAL A 187 18.56 -24.48 -1.17
N ALA A 188 18.99 -25.61 -0.60
CA ALA A 188 18.67 -25.92 0.78
C ALA A 188 19.30 -24.85 1.66
N VAL A 189 18.55 -23.80 2.04
CA VAL A 189 19.03 -22.79 2.98
C VAL A 189 18.83 -23.32 4.39
N PRO A 190 19.88 -23.70 5.10
CA PRO A 190 19.77 -24.07 6.49
C PRO A 190 19.43 -22.84 7.32
N GLY A 191 18.49 -22.98 8.26
CA GLY A 191 18.26 -21.97 9.28
C GLY A 191 17.14 -20.97 9.04
N LEU A 192 16.19 -21.21 8.11
CA LEU A 192 14.99 -20.36 7.99
C LEU A 192 14.19 -20.33 9.29
N THR A 193 13.80 -19.12 9.71
CA THR A 193 12.86 -18.96 10.84
C THR A 193 11.49 -19.53 10.49
N ALA A 194 10.67 -19.82 11.49
CA ALA A 194 9.29 -20.30 11.26
C ALA A 194 8.48 -19.33 10.38
N ARG A 195 8.70 -18.02 10.56
CA ARG A 195 8.06 -16.97 9.74
C ARG A 195 8.50 -17.00 8.28
N GLN A 196 9.80 -17.10 8.04
CA GLN A 196 10.34 -17.21 6.69
C GLN A 196 9.87 -18.47 5.97
N ARG A 197 9.79 -19.60 6.69
CA ARG A 197 9.20 -20.83 6.12
C ARG A 197 7.74 -20.64 5.71
N ALA A 198 6.93 -19.96 6.54
CA ALA A 198 5.55 -19.65 6.21
C ALA A 198 5.44 -18.77 4.96
N VAL A 199 6.31 -17.75 4.81
CA VAL A 199 6.38 -16.95 3.58
C VAL A 199 6.72 -17.81 2.38
N VAL A 200 7.80 -18.62 2.44
CA VAL A 200 8.22 -19.50 1.35
C VAL A 200 7.12 -20.50 0.98
N HIS A 201 6.33 -20.98 1.95
CA HIS A 201 5.22 -21.91 1.68
C HIS A 201 4.13 -21.28 0.80
N LEU A 202 3.90 -19.98 0.96
CA LEU A 202 2.87 -19.24 0.20
C LEU A 202 3.35 -18.70 -1.16
N VAL A 203 4.65 -18.81 -1.45
CA VAL A 203 5.22 -18.40 -2.75
C VAL A 203 4.84 -19.41 -3.83
N ASP A 204 4.11 -18.95 -4.84
CA ASP A 204 3.54 -19.76 -5.93
C ASP A 204 3.83 -19.20 -7.34
N GLY A 205 4.61 -18.13 -7.45
CA GLY A 205 4.91 -17.48 -8.73
C GLY A 205 3.86 -16.46 -9.17
N VAL A 206 2.78 -16.30 -8.41
CA VAL A 206 1.69 -15.35 -8.72
C VAL A 206 1.56 -14.30 -7.62
N ARG A 207 1.66 -14.71 -6.36
CA ARG A 207 1.50 -13.84 -5.20
C ARG A 207 2.65 -12.87 -5.05
N THR A 208 2.29 -11.63 -4.75
CA THR A 208 3.22 -10.58 -4.30
C THR A 208 3.44 -10.63 -2.78
N ALA A 209 4.41 -9.90 -2.27
CA ALA A 209 4.61 -9.78 -0.82
C ALA A 209 3.37 -9.24 -0.05
N PRO A 210 2.61 -8.24 -0.54
CA PRO A 210 1.33 -7.85 0.03
C PRO A 210 0.27 -8.96 0.06
N ASP A 211 0.19 -9.79 -1.00
CA ASP A 211 -0.77 -10.89 -1.05
C ASP A 211 -0.44 -11.97 -0.01
N ILE A 212 0.85 -12.27 0.15
CA ILE A 212 1.33 -13.19 1.18
C ILE A 212 1.04 -12.64 2.58
N ALA A 213 1.29 -11.35 2.81
CA ALA A 213 0.99 -10.69 4.08
C ALA A 213 -0.50 -10.82 4.43
N ARG A 214 -1.38 -10.58 3.45
CA ARG A 214 -2.83 -10.70 3.61
C ARG A 214 -3.25 -12.14 3.89
N ALA A 215 -2.68 -13.11 3.18
CA ALA A 215 -2.95 -14.53 3.41
C ALA A 215 -2.47 -15.01 4.80
N MET A 216 -1.40 -14.41 5.33
CA MET A 216 -0.88 -14.69 6.68
C MET A 216 -1.61 -13.90 7.77
N GLY A 217 -2.44 -12.90 7.42
CA GLY A 217 -3.06 -11.96 8.36
C GLY A 217 -2.03 -11.18 9.20
N ARG A 218 -0.93 -10.76 8.58
CA ARG A 218 0.19 -10.10 9.26
C ARG A 218 0.49 -8.75 8.61
N PRO A 219 1.07 -7.79 9.36
CA PRO A 219 1.49 -6.54 8.79
C PRO A 219 2.38 -6.76 7.55
N ALA A 220 2.06 -6.04 6.46
CA ALA A 220 2.75 -6.21 5.19
C ALA A 220 4.23 -5.82 5.27
N PHE A 221 4.57 -4.80 6.08
CA PHE A 221 5.96 -4.40 6.29
C PHE A 221 6.81 -5.54 6.88
N HIS A 222 6.29 -6.29 7.84
CA HIS A 222 7.03 -7.43 8.41
C HIS A 222 7.24 -8.54 7.38
N THR A 223 6.25 -8.75 6.50
CA THR A 223 6.37 -9.70 5.39
C THR A 223 7.38 -9.22 4.36
N LEU A 224 7.41 -7.91 4.04
CA LEU A 224 8.44 -7.31 3.18
C LEU A 224 9.86 -7.54 3.73
N VAL A 225 10.05 -7.37 5.05
CA VAL A 225 11.35 -7.65 5.70
C VAL A 225 11.76 -9.10 5.50
N ASP A 226 10.84 -10.04 5.71
CA ASP A 226 11.12 -11.47 5.54
C ASP A 226 11.39 -11.80 4.06
N VAL A 227 10.60 -11.26 3.11
CA VAL A 227 10.80 -11.43 1.65
C VAL A 227 12.15 -10.89 1.21
N ARG A 228 12.53 -9.67 1.62
CA ARG A 228 13.83 -9.09 1.23
C ARG A 228 15.02 -9.84 1.83
N ARG A 229 14.89 -10.37 3.04
CA ARG A 229 15.90 -11.26 3.63
C ARG A 229 16.04 -12.57 2.84
N LEU A 230 14.92 -13.14 2.42
CA LEU A 230 14.91 -14.35 1.60
C LEU A 230 15.47 -14.08 0.19
N ALA A 231 15.21 -12.92 -0.40
CA ALA A 231 15.81 -12.49 -1.66
C ALA A 231 17.32 -12.29 -1.53
N ALA A 232 17.77 -11.60 -0.48
CA ALA A 232 19.18 -11.42 -0.18
C ALA A 232 19.93 -12.75 0.06
N ALA A 233 19.24 -13.76 0.61
CA ALA A 233 19.75 -15.11 0.79
C ALA A 233 19.66 -15.98 -0.49
N GLY A 234 19.15 -15.46 -1.60
CA GLY A 234 18.98 -16.20 -2.85
C GLY A 234 17.90 -17.28 -2.81
N VAL A 235 16.99 -17.25 -1.83
CA VAL A 235 15.88 -18.22 -1.67
C VAL A 235 14.69 -17.84 -2.54
N LEU A 236 14.45 -16.53 -2.68
CA LEU A 236 13.40 -15.98 -3.50
C LEU A 236 13.98 -15.15 -4.64
N VAL A 237 13.32 -15.22 -5.79
CA VAL A 237 13.59 -14.39 -6.95
C VAL A 237 12.29 -13.76 -7.44
N ARG A 238 12.42 -12.65 -8.17
CA ARG A 238 11.27 -12.05 -8.83
C ARG A 238 10.78 -12.92 -9.97
N GLY A 239 9.50 -13.21 -10.00
CA GLY A 239 8.82 -13.67 -11.20
C GLY A 239 8.77 -12.54 -12.25
N ALA A 240 8.75 -12.90 -13.52
CA ALA A 240 8.36 -11.95 -14.55
C ALA A 240 6.91 -11.53 -14.28
N LEU A 241 6.64 -10.22 -14.28
CA LEU A 241 5.26 -9.76 -14.36
C LEU A 241 4.69 -10.38 -15.63
N ARG A 242 3.81 -11.37 -15.47
CA ARG A 242 3.02 -11.81 -16.61
C ARG A 242 2.27 -10.55 -17.08
N PRO A 243 2.44 -10.10 -18.34
CA PRO A 243 1.56 -9.08 -18.86
C PRO A 243 0.14 -9.59 -18.54
N ALA A 244 -0.66 -8.77 -17.86
CA ALA A 244 -2.07 -9.10 -17.72
C ALA A 244 -2.53 -9.43 -19.14
N GLU A 245 -2.90 -10.68 -19.38
CA GLU A 245 -3.58 -11.01 -20.62
C GLU A 245 -4.68 -9.98 -20.72
N PRO A 246 -4.74 -9.19 -21.81
CA PRO A 246 -5.83 -8.26 -21.95
C PRO A 246 -7.07 -9.12 -21.75
N VAL A 247 -7.80 -8.87 -20.67
CA VAL A 247 -9.16 -9.38 -20.52
C VAL A 247 -9.82 -8.89 -21.80
N ARG A 248 -9.84 -9.76 -22.80
CA ARG A 248 -10.70 -9.51 -23.96
C ARG A 248 -12.05 -9.34 -23.30
N PRO A 249 -12.64 -8.13 -23.32
CA PRO A 249 -14.03 -8.07 -22.97
C PRO A 249 -14.65 -9.16 -23.86
N GLU A 250 -15.35 -10.12 -23.27
CA GLU A 250 -16.30 -10.90 -24.02
C GLU A 250 -17.25 -9.83 -24.57
N THR A 251 -16.90 -9.30 -25.73
CA THR A 251 -17.84 -8.59 -26.57
C THR A 251 -18.89 -9.65 -26.85
N THR A 252 -19.89 -9.71 -26.01
CA THR A 252 -21.20 -10.21 -26.40
C THR A 252 -21.47 -9.47 -27.68
N ASP A 253 -21.36 -10.19 -28.80
CA ASP A 253 -21.55 -9.64 -30.15
C ASP A 253 -22.81 -8.78 -30.05
N PRO A 254 -22.73 -7.46 -30.26
CA PRO A 254 -23.94 -6.64 -30.15
C PRO A 254 -24.93 -7.25 -31.09
N ASP A 255 -26.08 -7.66 -30.58
CA ASP A 255 -27.06 -8.42 -31.33
C ASP A 255 -27.30 -7.71 -32.66
N ILE A 256 -26.66 -8.25 -33.73
CA ILE A 256 -26.67 -7.68 -35.08
C ILE A 256 -28.11 -7.52 -35.54
N THR A 257 -29.01 -8.35 -35.00
CA THR A 257 -30.46 -8.30 -35.23
C THR A 257 -31.07 -7.01 -34.58
N LEU A 258 -30.59 -6.61 -33.39
CA LEU A 258 -31.03 -5.36 -32.74
C LEU A 258 -30.56 -4.13 -33.53
N LEU A 259 -29.31 -4.12 -33.96
CA LEU A 259 -28.76 -3.03 -34.76
C LEU A 259 -29.43 -2.90 -36.12
N LYS A 260 -29.79 -4.00 -36.77
CA LYS A 260 -30.59 -4.01 -38.01
C LYS A 260 -32.00 -3.46 -37.80
N ARG A 261 -32.68 -3.87 -36.73
CA ARG A 261 -34.02 -3.34 -36.37
C ARG A 261 -33.99 -1.85 -36.08
N LEU A 262 -32.96 -1.34 -35.35
CA LEU A 262 -32.78 0.08 -35.11
C LEU A 262 -32.53 0.88 -36.39
N ARG A 263 -31.72 0.35 -37.32
CA ARG A 263 -31.51 0.99 -38.60
C ARG A 263 -32.82 1.05 -39.40
N ASP A 264 -33.51 -0.09 -39.54
CA ASP A 264 -34.75 -0.19 -40.32
C ASP A 264 -35.86 0.72 -39.71
N ALA A 265 -35.89 0.87 -38.39
CA ALA A 265 -36.81 1.83 -37.72
C ALA A 265 -36.45 3.29 -38.00
N LEU A 266 -35.16 3.63 -38.11
CA LEU A 266 -34.69 4.99 -38.44
C LEU A 266 -34.89 5.33 -39.92
N GLU A 267 -34.83 4.34 -40.84
CA GLU A 267 -35.08 4.54 -42.27
C GLU A 267 -36.60 4.66 -42.60
N SER A 268 -37.47 4.32 -41.63
CA SER A 268 -38.92 4.43 -41.78
C SER A 268 -39.55 5.70 -41.19
N LEU A 269 -38.71 6.61 -40.63
CA LEU A 269 -39.08 7.94 -40.18
C LEU A 269 -38.86 9.01 -41.25
#